data_bccc82e1b7590a3468c2f73272e6f537
#
_entry.id   bccc82e1b7590a3468c2f73272e6f537
#
_cell.length_a   1.000
_cell.length_b   1.000
_cell.length_c   1.000
_cell.angle_alpha   90.00
_cell.angle_beta   90.00
_cell.angle_gamma   90.00
#
_symmetry.space_group_name_H-M   'P 1'
#
loop_
_entity.id
_entity.type
_entity.pdbx_description
1 polymer ?
#
loop_
_entity_poly.entity_id
_entity_poly.type
_entity_poly.pdbx_seq_one_letter_code
_entity_poly.pdbx_strand_id
1 'polypeptide(L)' 'MKEGVDYIHDYRGTAIGVGDVVALYYGCGGLETGQIIKVKNNRVKVEVTYSNGSKVISKWKYGECMVKL' A
#
# COMPACT_ATOMS: atom_id res chain seq x y z
N MET A 1 25.43 0.81 0.35
CA MET A 1 24.75 0.60 0.46
C MET A 1 23.89 0.61 0.81
N LYS A 2 23.35 0.63 0.69
CA LYS A 2 22.36 0.64 1.04
C LYS A 2 21.61 -0.04 1.51
N GLU A 3 21.54 -0.18 1.78
CA GLU A 3 20.75 -0.69 2.13
C GLU A 3 19.63 -0.58 2.58
N GLY A 4 19.07 -0.19 2.18
CA GLY A 4 17.78 0.05 2.68
C GLY A 4 16.83 -1.06 2.37
N VAL A 5 15.80 -1.19 3.16
CA VAL A 5 14.76 -2.16 2.90
C VAL A 5 13.67 -1.45 2.11
N ASP A 6 13.46 -1.88 0.88
CA ASP A 6 12.51 -1.23 -0.02
C ASP A 6 11.20 -2.00 -0.09
N TYR A 7 10.92 -2.84 0.89
CA TYR A 7 9.67 -3.59 0.93
C TYR A 7 9.26 -3.84 2.37
N ILE A 8 7.98 -4.16 2.53
CA ILE A 8 7.43 -4.63 3.81
C ILE A 8 6.59 -5.86 3.50
N HIS A 9 5.94 -6.42 4.52
CA HIS A 9 5.08 -7.57 4.32
C HIS A 9 3.63 -7.16 4.51
N ASP A 10 2.76 -7.69 3.67
CA ASP A 10 1.33 -7.44 3.77
C ASP A 10 0.72 -8.31 4.88
N TYR A 11 -0.60 -8.28 4.98
CA TYR A 11 -1.30 -9.05 6.00
C TYR A 11 -1.01 -10.56 5.90
N ARG A 12 -0.77 -11.06 4.70
CA ARG A 12 -0.53 -12.47 4.47
C ARG A 12 0.95 -12.84 4.54
N GLY A 13 1.81 -11.89 4.82
CA GLY A 13 3.24 -12.14 4.87
C GLY A 13 3.93 -12.06 3.51
N THR A 14 3.24 -11.58 2.49
CA THR A 14 3.83 -11.43 1.16
C THR A 14 4.62 -10.13 1.10
N ALA A 15 5.83 -10.19 0.55
CA ALA A 15 6.65 -9.00 0.39
C ALA A 15 6.01 -8.05 -0.62
N ILE A 16 5.90 -6.78 -0.26
CA ILE A 16 5.34 -5.74 -1.11
C ILE A 16 6.26 -4.51 -1.06
N GLY A 17 6.34 -3.81 -2.18
CA GLY A 17 7.18 -2.62 -2.29
C GLY A 17 6.64 -1.68 -3.34
N VAL A 18 7.43 -0.65 -3.66
CA VAL A 18 7.03 0.35 -4.65
C VAL A 18 6.67 -0.33 -5.97
N GLY A 19 5.50 0.03 -6.50
CA GLY A 19 5.02 -0.52 -7.75
C GLY A 19 4.02 -1.67 -7.59
N ASP A 20 3.93 -2.24 -6.40
CA ASP A 20 3.00 -3.34 -6.18
C ASP A 20 1.58 -2.81 -6.00
N VAL A 21 0.62 -3.58 -6.51
CA VAL A 21 -0.80 -3.27 -6.38
C VAL A 21 -1.35 -4.06 -5.19
N VAL A 22 -2.07 -3.36 -4.33
CA VAL A 22 -2.61 -3.98 -3.11
C VAL A 22 -4.08 -3.61 -2.95
N ALA A 23 -4.79 -4.41 -2.16
CA ALA A 23 -6.13 -4.09 -1.71
C ALA A 23 -6.05 -3.69 -0.24
N LEU A 24 -6.74 -2.63 0.13
CA LEU A 24 -6.73 -2.13 1.50
C LEU A 24 -8.05 -1.46 1.81
N TYR A 25 -8.35 -1.37 3.10
CA TYR A 25 -9.47 -0.54 3.54
C TYR A 25 -9.02 0.91 3.56
N TYR A 26 -9.80 1.76 2.93
CA TYR A 26 -9.52 3.18 2.93
C TYR A 26 -10.83 3.95 2.90
N GLY A 27 -11.10 4.70 3.97
CA GLY A 27 -12.35 5.43 4.10
C GLY A 27 -13.49 4.52 4.52
N CYS A 28 -14.70 4.93 4.24
CA CYS A 28 -15.91 4.24 4.68
C CYS A 28 -16.49 3.27 3.66
N GLY A 29 -15.87 3.16 2.51
CA GLY A 29 -16.45 2.44 1.38
C GLY A 29 -16.09 0.96 1.28
N GLY A 30 -15.25 0.45 2.15
CA GLY A 30 -14.79 -0.91 2.06
C GLY A 30 -13.42 -1.00 1.42
N LEU A 31 -13.14 -2.10 0.73
CA LEU A 31 -11.83 -2.32 0.12
C LEU A 31 -11.65 -1.49 -1.14
N GLU A 32 -10.49 -0.87 -1.23
CA GLU A 32 -10.07 -0.15 -2.44
C GLU A 32 -8.76 -0.74 -2.91
N THR A 33 -8.45 -0.54 -4.18
CA THR A 33 -7.16 -0.96 -4.72
C THR A 33 -6.26 0.25 -4.84
N GLY A 34 -4.95 0.01 -4.74
CA GLY A 34 -3.99 1.07 -4.91
C GLY A 34 -2.63 0.53 -5.23
N GLN A 35 -1.74 1.42 -5.62
CA GLN A 35 -0.36 1.07 -5.94
C GLN A 35 0.56 1.73 -4.93
N ILE A 36 1.51 0.96 -4.42
CA ILE A 36 2.47 1.48 -3.46
C ILE A 36 3.43 2.42 -4.18
N ILE A 37 3.58 3.63 -3.63
CA ILE A 37 4.43 4.65 -4.23
C ILE A 37 5.64 4.98 -3.38
N LYS A 38 5.60 4.67 -2.08
CA LYS A 38 6.73 4.92 -1.19
C LYS A 38 6.75 3.88 -0.09
N VAL A 39 7.96 3.51 0.33
CA VAL A 39 8.19 2.63 1.48
C VAL A 39 9.19 3.32 2.40
N LYS A 40 8.89 3.38 3.68
CA LYS A 40 9.79 3.99 4.65
C LYS A 40 9.41 3.55 6.06
N ASN A 41 10.42 3.17 6.84
CA ASN A 41 10.23 2.83 8.25
C ASN A 41 9.12 1.80 8.47
N ASN A 42 9.11 0.78 7.62
CA ASN A 42 8.14 -0.31 7.73
C ASN A 42 6.70 0.14 7.47
N ARG A 43 6.53 1.24 6.76
CA ARG A 43 5.24 1.78 6.36
C ARG A 43 5.27 2.15 4.90
N VAL A 44 4.10 2.27 4.30
CA VAL A 44 3.99 2.60 2.88
C VAL A 44 2.96 3.69 2.66
N LYS A 45 3.14 4.43 1.58
CA LYS A 45 2.11 5.30 1.03
C LYS A 45 1.56 4.65 -0.22
N VAL A 46 0.25 4.69 -0.37
CA VAL A 46 -0.45 4.03 -1.46
C VAL A 46 -1.25 5.06 -2.23
N GLU A 47 -1.15 5.03 -3.55
CA GLU A 47 -2.02 5.82 -4.40
C GLU A 47 -3.29 5.01 -4.61
N VAL A 48 -4.35 5.40 -3.93
CA VAL A 48 -5.63 4.69 -3.96
C VAL A 48 -6.46 5.18 -5.13
N THR A 49 -6.99 4.25 -5.91
CA THR A 49 -7.87 4.57 -7.03
C THR A 49 -9.29 4.19 -6.66
N TYR A 50 -10.18 5.17 -6.66
CA TYR A 50 -11.58 4.93 -6.40
C TYR A 50 -12.32 4.49 -7.67
N SER A 51 -13.49 3.90 -7.47
CA SER A 51 -14.28 3.40 -8.57
C SER A 51 -14.70 4.48 -9.57
N ASN A 52 -14.80 5.73 -9.13
CA ASN A 52 -15.13 6.84 -10.00
C ASN A 52 -13.94 7.39 -10.78
N GLY A 53 -12.77 6.77 -10.63
CA GLY A 53 -11.57 7.22 -11.32
C GLY A 53 -10.72 8.22 -10.56
N SER A 54 -11.18 8.67 -9.40
CA SER A 54 -10.40 9.58 -8.57
C SER A 54 -9.25 8.85 -7.92
N LYS A 55 -8.14 9.55 -7.71
CA LYS A 55 -6.97 8.99 -7.04
C LYS A 55 -6.58 9.88 -5.89
N VAL A 56 -6.19 9.25 -4.78
CA VAL A 56 -5.69 9.98 -3.61
C VAL A 56 -4.48 9.25 -3.07
N ILE A 57 -3.61 10.00 -2.41
CA ILE A 57 -2.43 9.42 -1.75
C ILE A 57 -2.79 9.19 -0.29
N SER A 58 -2.65 7.95 0.15
CA SER A 58 -2.94 7.61 1.54
C SER A 58 -1.89 8.22 2.47
N LYS A 59 -2.21 8.28 3.74
CA LYS A 59 -1.22 8.50 4.78
C LYS A 59 -0.34 7.26 4.88
N TRP A 60 0.73 7.34 5.68
CA TRP A 60 1.56 6.17 5.91
C TRP A 60 0.74 5.04 6.51
N LYS A 61 0.81 3.86 5.90
CA LYS A 61 0.05 2.69 6.31
C LYS A 61 0.99 1.55 6.62
N TYR A 62 0.60 0.69 7.54
CA TYR A 62 1.32 -0.55 7.80
C TYR A 62 0.87 -1.61 6.81
N GLY A 63 1.80 -2.51 6.47
CA GLY A 63 1.47 -3.58 5.53
C GLY A 63 0.35 -4.51 6.00
N GLU A 64 0.21 -4.67 7.30
CA GLU A 64 -0.83 -5.53 7.85
C GLU A 64 -2.24 -5.01 7.59
N CYS A 65 -2.38 -3.79 7.05
CA CYS A 65 -3.68 -3.24 6.67
C CYS A 65 -4.04 -3.54 5.22
N MET A 66 -3.21 -4.28 4.50
CA MET A 66 -3.41 -4.49 3.07
C MET A 66 -3.00 -5.89 2.64
N VAL A 67 -3.41 -6.27 1.44
CA VAL A 67 -3.09 -7.57 0.86
C VAL A 67 -2.66 -7.35 -0.58
N LYS A 68 -1.55 -7.97 -0.96
CA LYS A 68 -1.07 -7.88 -2.34
C LYS A 68 -2.02 -8.63 -3.28
N LEU A 69 -2.32 -7.97 -4.37
CA LEU A 69 -3.14 -8.57 -5.42
C LEU A 69 -2.32 -9.35 -6.44
#